data_024d4f427f66a0c75484aee12fc3e597
#
_entry.id   024d4f427f66a0c75484aee12fc3e597
#
_cell.length_a   1.000
_cell.length_b   1.000
_cell.length_c   1.000
_cell.angle_alpha   90.00
_cell.angle_beta   90.00
_cell.angle_gamma   90.00
#
_symmetry.space_group_name_H-M   'P 1'
#
loop_
_entity.id
_entity.type
_entity.pdbx_description
1 polymer ?
#
loop_
_entity_poly.entity_id
_entity_poly.type
_entity_poly.pdbx_seq_one_letter_code
_entity_poly.pdbx_strand_id
1 'polypeptide(L)'
;MSQTSAVAKPELFYLVGTSGHPNFGDEFIAASWLKFLAERHPDVPVILDCPKPGMAAMLFEGLHPNLRTTDVMWRMVWEVVDLPTDEAATKIDSLFRNLSSPLYDYALLELRKVTRIHLMGGGHITKHWPAHIQLLRAALTLGELAEAPVSTTGLGLTPSADGEFVREMLSQFDYATVRDQESADLTGLPISPDDSVLGLKRLPGFDTRPTAAPAEGEKGEIWVDLQHDLSTEVAFEANLALIRDFLTSDAAEGRTVHYVEAIPGGDRIAYERLSDLIPEENFFPFVRLWAEPFPARPRQIWLTSRFHLHLFAAACGAAGVAFEIDEDYYRAKHASILELGTGWSVANPSTQSPVTPTGGNSFRMAAQRLHRGKVLEAEKIFPRTL
;
A
#
# COMPACT_ATOMS: atom_id res chain seq x y z
N MET A 1 39.42 -25.68 27.03
CA MET A 1 38.23 -25.80 26.20
C MET A 1 37.98 -24.44 25.58
N SER A 2 38.37 -24.26 24.34
CA SER A 2 38.19 -22.97 23.62
C SER A 2 36.73 -22.88 23.20
N GLN A 3 35.99 -21.91 23.73
CA GLN A 3 34.69 -21.54 23.22
C GLN A 3 34.94 -20.93 21.84
N THR A 4 34.65 -21.67 20.79
CA THR A 4 34.49 -21.16 19.44
C THR A 4 33.28 -20.19 19.49
N SER A 5 33.56 -18.90 19.55
CA SER A 5 32.55 -17.84 19.31
C SER A 5 31.94 -18.14 17.93
N ALA A 6 30.68 -18.55 17.91
CA ALA A 6 29.92 -18.66 16.66
C ALA A 6 29.95 -17.28 16.00
N VAL A 7 30.57 -17.19 14.84
CA VAL A 7 30.54 -15.95 14.05
C VAL A 7 29.07 -15.70 13.69
N ALA A 8 28.52 -14.58 14.13
CA ALA A 8 27.14 -14.24 13.85
C ALA A 8 26.92 -14.23 12.32
N LYS A 9 25.81 -14.81 11.87
CA LYS A 9 25.40 -14.83 10.45
C LYS A 9 25.29 -13.37 9.97
N PRO A 10 25.91 -12.99 8.84
CA PRO A 10 25.76 -11.62 8.30
C PRO A 10 24.28 -11.31 8.08
N GLU A 11 23.85 -10.13 8.48
CA GLU A 11 22.45 -9.73 8.29
C GLU A 11 22.10 -9.62 6.80
N LEU A 12 20.90 -10.09 6.44
CA LEU A 12 20.31 -9.99 5.11
C LEU A 12 18.79 -9.93 5.30
N PHE A 13 18.18 -8.83 4.92
CA PHE A 13 16.74 -8.64 5.06
C PHE A 13 15.99 -9.00 3.77
N TYR A 14 14.83 -9.62 3.93
CA TYR A 14 13.97 -10.01 2.83
C TYR A 14 12.59 -9.39 2.99
N LEU A 15 12.24 -8.51 2.05
CA LEU A 15 10.94 -7.87 1.96
C LEU A 15 10.13 -8.52 0.83
N VAL A 16 8.84 -8.74 1.07
CA VAL A 16 7.90 -9.26 0.06
C VAL A 16 6.74 -8.28 -0.09
N GLY A 17 6.40 -7.91 -1.31
CA GLY A 17 5.28 -7.00 -1.59
C GLY A 17 4.92 -6.90 -3.06
N THR A 18 3.92 -6.08 -3.39
CA THR A 18 3.33 -5.94 -4.73
C THR A 18 3.97 -4.84 -5.58
N SER A 19 5.30 -4.74 -5.59
CA SER A 19 5.97 -3.64 -6.29
C SER A 19 6.27 -3.92 -7.76
N GLY A 20 6.47 -2.84 -8.52
CA GLY A 20 6.81 -2.88 -9.93
C GLY A 20 5.59 -2.95 -10.87
N HIS A 21 4.39 -3.05 -10.33
CA HIS A 21 3.16 -2.68 -11.02
C HIS A 21 2.88 -1.25 -10.63
N PRO A 22 2.96 -0.26 -11.52
CA PRO A 22 2.88 1.14 -11.12
C PRO A 22 1.51 1.44 -10.49
N ASN A 23 1.40 1.16 -9.21
CA ASN A 23 0.31 1.52 -8.30
C ASN A 23 0.92 2.39 -7.21
N PHE A 24 0.64 3.68 -7.25
CA PHE A 24 1.30 4.66 -6.40
C PHE A 24 1.30 4.27 -4.91
N GLY A 25 0.19 3.71 -4.42
CA GLY A 25 0.10 3.29 -3.02
C GLY A 25 1.04 2.16 -2.65
N ASP A 26 1.06 1.10 -3.44
CA ASP A 26 1.89 -0.08 -3.19
C ASP A 26 3.38 0.24 -3.37
N GLU A 27 3.71 1.04 -4.39
CA GLU A 27 5.08 1.53 -4.59
C GLU A 27 5.52 2.45 -3.43
N PHE A 28 4.60 3.28 -2.90
CA PHE A 28 4.90 4.14 -1.76
C PHE A 28 5.16 3.32 -0.48
N ILE A 29 4.44 2.22 -0.26
CA ILE A 29 4.69 1.27 0.85
C ILE A 29 6.12 0.74 0.75
N ALA A 30 6.49 0.13 -0.38
CA ALA A 30 7.81 -0.44 -0.57
C ALA A 30 8.92 0.60 -0.43
N ALA A 31 8.77 1.77 -1.06
CA ALA A 31 9.72 2.86 -0.93
C ALA A 31 9.86 3.38 0.50
N SER A 32 8.79 3.29 1.31
CA SER A 32 8.81 3.70 2.72
C SER A 32 9.63 2.74 3.57
N TRP A 33 9.43 1.43 3.38
CA TRP A 33 10.25 0.41 4.03
C TRP A 33 11.71 0.48 3.61
N LEU A 34 12.00 0.63 2.31
CA LEU A 34 13.38 0.75 1.81
C LEU A 34 14.10 1.96 2.41
N LYS A 35 13.43 3.12 2.47
CA LYS A 35 14.02 4.32 3.09
C LYS A 35 14.20 4.16 4.60
N PHE A 36 13.22 3.56 5.29
CA PHE A 36 13.36 3.26 6.72
C PHE A 36 14.59 2.38 6.97
N LEU A 37 14.77 1.32 6.18
CA LEU A 37 15.93 0.42 6.31
C LEU A 37 17.25 1.12 5.93
N ALA A 38 17.26 1.95 4.90
CA ALA A 38 18.45 2.75 4.53
C ALA A 38 18.88 3.72 5.65
N GLU A 39 17.93 4.27 6.40
CA GLU A 39 18.21 5.17 7.53
C GLU A 39 18.67 4.43 8.80
N ARG A 40 18.19 3.20 9.00
CA ARG A 40 18.44 2.42 10.21
C ARG A 40 19.52 1.36 10.08
N HIS A 41 19.64 0.78 8.88
CA HIS A 41 20.49 -0.37 8.53
C HIS A 41 21.16 -0.18 7.16
N PRO A 42 21.87 0.93 6.90
CA PRO A 42 22.40 1.28 5.56
C PRO A 42 23.35 0.22 5.00
N ASP A 43 24.05 -0.52 5.86
CA ASP A 43 25.06 -1.50 5.48
C ASP A 43 24.45 -2.92 5.28
N VAL A 44 23.22 -3.15 5.73
CA VAL A 44 22.56 -4.47 5.61
C VAL A 44 21.94 -4.60 4.21
N PRO A 45 22.30 -5.64 3.43
CA PRO A 45 21.66 -5.90 2.16
C PRO A 45 20.17 -6.19 2.32
N VAL A 46 19.36 -5.66 1.39
CA VAL A 46 17.91 -5.90 1.31
C VAL A 46 17.58 -6.56 -0.01
N ILE A 47 16.83 -7.66 0.05
CA ILE A 47 16.20 -8.28 -1.12
C ILE A 47 14.72 -7.93 -1.10
N LEU A 48 14.23 -7.29 -2.13
CA LEU A 48 12.80 -7.05 -2.37
C LEU A 48 12.28 -8.08 -3.38
N ASP A 49 11.40 -8.96 -2.93
CA ASP A 49 10.68 -9.90 -3.79
C ASP A 49 9.32 -9.31 -4.18
N CYS A 50 9.12 -9.14 -5.48
CA CYS A 50 7.95 -8.46 -6.01
C CYS A 50 7.62 -8.95 -7.43
N PRO A 51 6.36 -8.74 -7.90
CA PRO A 51 5.89 -9.24 -9.19
C PRO A 51 6.71 -8.78 -10.41
N LYS A 52 7.28 -7.59 -10.38
CA LYS A 52 8.01 -6.99 -11.50
C LYS A 52 9.35 -6.40 -11.04
N PRO A 53 10.33 -7.25 -10.71
CA PRO A 53 11.59 -6.81 -10.10
C PRO A 53 12.40 -5.83 -10.97
N GLY A 54 12.34 -5.97 -12.28
CA GLY A 54 13.01 -5.05 -13.20
C GLY A 54 12.46 -3.62 -13.13
N MET A 55 11.13 -3.47 -13.06
CA MET A 55 10.49 -2.16 -12.88
C MET A 55 10.74 -1.61 -11.47
N ALA A 56 10.63 -2.44 -10.45
CA ALA A 56 10.90 -2.06 -9.07
C ALA A 56 12.34 -1.56 -8.89
N ALA A 57 13.32 -2.19 -9.54
CA ALA A 57 14.71 -1.75 -9.51
C ALA A 57 14.88 -0.33 -10.05
N MET A 58 14.14 0.04 -11.10
CA MET A 58 14.15 1.40 -11.68
C MET A 58 13.43 2.41 -10.78
N LEU A 59 12.24 2.04 -10.25
CA LEU A 59 11.45 2.93 -9.38
C LEU A 59 12.17 3.23 -8.05
N PHE A 60 12.92 2.28 -7.53
CA PHE A 60 13.54 2.38 -6.21
C PHE A 60 15.05 2.64 -6.28
N GLU A 61 15.57 3.02 -7.44
CA GLU A 61 16.97 3.36 -7.59
C GLU A 61 17.40 4.42 -6.55
N GLY A 62 18.48 4.13 -5.82
CA GLY A 62 19.03 5.02 -4.80
C GLY A 62 18.23 5.10 -3.49
N LEU A 63 17.11 4.38 -3.32
CA LEU A 63 16.35 4.39 -2.05
C LEU A 63 17.04 3.61 -0.93
N HIS A 64 17.78 2.57 -1.27
CA HIS A 64 18.61 1.81 -0.33
C HIS A 64 19.93 1.44 -1.01
N PRO A 65 21.11 1.64 -0.37
CA PRO A 65 22.41 1.44 -1.02
C PRO A 65 22.68 0.00 -1.47
N ASN A 66 22.12 -0.98 -0.76
CA ASN A 66 22.36 -2.40 -1.00
C ASN A 66 21.07 -3.16 -1.38
N LEU A 67 20.21 -2.53 -2.19
CA LEU A 67 18.97 -3.15 -2.69
C LEU A 67 19.26 -4.15 -3.81
N ARG A 68 18.65 -5.31 -3.73
CA ARG A 68 18.48 -6.29 -4.81
C ARG A 68 17.00 -6.59 -4.98
N THR A 69 16.56 -6.88 -6.20
CA THR A 69 15.16 -7.24 -6.50
C THR A 69 15.07 -8.63 -7.07
N THR A 70 13.99 -9.35 -6.78
CA THR A 70 13.71 -10.70 -7.28
C THR A 70 12.19 -10.92 -7.37
N ASP A 71 11.77 -12.02 -8.00
CA ASP A 71 10.38 -12.47 -8.09
C ASP A 71 10.21 -13.94 -7.69
N VAL A 72 11.16 -14.49 -6.96
CA VAL A 72 11.22 -15.94 -6.69
C VAL A 72 10.00 -16.44 -5.95
N MET A 73 9.61 -15.77 -4.86
CA MET A 73 8.42 -16.14 -4.09
C MET A 73 7.14 -15.93 -4.91
N TRP A 74 7.04 -14.84 -5.63
CA TRP A 74 5.90 -14.55 -6.49
C TRP A 74 5.74 -15.57 -7.62
N ARG A 75 6.83 -15.97 -8.26
CA ARG A 75 6.78 -17.01 -9.31
C ARG A 75 6.31 -18.34 -8.78
N MET A 76 6.74 -18.75 -7.58
CA MET A 76 6.24 -19.97 -6.93
C MET A 76 4.76 -19.91 -6.64
N VAL A 77 4.25 -18.76 -6.20
CA VAL A 77 2.81 -18.53 -5.99
C VAL A 77 2.03 -18.62 -7.30
N TRP A 78 2.58 -18.07 -8.39
CA TRP A 78 1.93 -18.19 -9.71
C TRP A 78 1.93 -19.60 -10.28
N GLU A 79 2.89 -20.44 -9.93
CA GLU A 79 2.89 -21.86 -10.33
C GLU A 79 1.76 -22.69 -9.68
N VAL A 80 1.15 -22.16 -8.64
CA VAL A 80 0.11 -22.87 -7.88
C VAL A 80 -1.28 -22.22 -8.01
N VAL A 81 -1.44 -21.25 -8.89
CA VAL A 81 -2.66 -20.43 -9.01
C VAL A 81 -3.93 -21.25 -9.29
N ASP A 82 -3.80 -22.36 -10.01
CA ASP A 82 -4.91 -23.23 -10.41
C ASP A 82 -5.12 -24.41 -9.43
N LEU A 83 -4.35 -24.48 -8.33
CA LEU A 83 -4.46 -25.57 -7.37
C LEU A 83 -5.39 -25.20 -6.20
N PRO A 84 -6.11 -26.18 -5.61
CA PRO A 84 -6.76 -25.99 -4.32
C PRO A 84 -5.78 -25.53 -3.23
N THR A 85 -6.27 -24.80 -2.23
CA THR A 85 -5.44 -24.16 -1.19
C THR A 85 -4.40 -25.10 -0.57
N ASP A 86 -4.81 -26.30 -0.13
CA ASP A 86 -3.93 -27.26 0.54
C ASP A 86 -2.90 -27.89 -0.40
N GLU A 87 -3.31 -28.18 -1.64
CA GLU A 87 -2.40 -28.69 -2.66
C GLU A 87 -1.37 -27.65 -3.05
N ALA A 88 -1.81 -26.38 -3.19
CA ALA A 88 -0.95 -25.25 -3.45
C ALA A 88 0.09 -25.08 -2.32
N ALA A 89 -0.35 -25.11 -1.06
CA ALA A 89 0.54 -25.02 0.10
C ALA A 89 1.57 -26.16 0.13
N THR A 90 1.14 -27.40 -0.13
CA THR A 90 2.03 -28.57 -0.23
C THR A 90 3.06 -28.41 -1.36
N LYS A 91 2.63 -27.90 -2.51
CA LYS A 91 3.52 -27.64 -3.64
C LYS A 91 4.53 -26.54 -3.33
N ILE A 92 4.13 -25.46 -2.68
CA ILE A 92 5.02 -24.38 -2.20
C ILE A 92 6.10 -24.96 -1.29
N ASP A 93 5.73 -25.74 -0.28
CA ASP A 93 6.71 -26.42 0.59
C ASP A 93 7.70 -27.26 -0.18
N SER A 94 7.21 -28.04 -1.13
CA SER A 94 8.06 -28.88 -1.97
C SER A 94 9.07 -28.06 -2.79
N LEU A 95 8.63 -26.93 -3.37
CA LEU A 95 9.51 -26.04 -4.14
C LEU A 95 10.64 -25.44 -3.27
N PHE A 96 10.32 -25.01 -2.05
CA PHE A 96 11.33 -24.46 -1.14
C PHE A 96 12.28 -25.50 -0.57
N ARG A 97 11.80 -26.71 -0.27
CA ARG A 97 12.61 -27.77 0.39
C ARG A 97 13.48 -28.54 -0.60
N ASN A 98 12.96 -28.78 -1.80
CA ASN A 98 13.63 -29.59 -2.81
C ASN A 98 14.40 -28.70 -3.79
N LEU A 99 15.71 -28.58 -3.59
CA LEU A 99 16.59 -27.86 -4.52
C LEU A 99 16.75 -28.54 -5.90
N SER A 100 15.77 -29.35 -6.32
CA SER A 100 15.81 -30.06 -7.60
C SER A 100 15.06 -29.34 -8.73
N SER A 101 14.50 -28.18 -8.48
CA SER A 101 13.93 -27.33 -9.53
C SER A 101 15.01 -26.39 -10.08
N PRO A 102 15.51 -26.59 -11.30
CA PRO A 102 16.58 -25.77 -11.87
C PRO A 102 16.23 -24.28 -11.98
N LEU A 103 14.94 -23.94 -11.91
CA LEU A 103 14.46 -22.55 -12.00
C LEU A 103 14.74 -21.74 -10.73
N TYR A 104 14.81 -22.41 -9.56
CA TYR A 104 14.86 -21.71 -8.26
C TYR A 104 16.09 -22.01 -7.44
N ASP A 105 16.83 -23.07 -7.73
CA ASP A 105 17.93 -23.61 -6.91
C ASP A 105 18.89 -22.54 -6.42
N TYR A 106 19.43 -21.74 -7.35
CA TYR A 106 20.41 -20.73 -6.99
C TYR A 106 19.80 -19.62 -6.13
N ALA A 107 18.61 -19.16 -6.47
CA ALA A 107 17.91 -18.13 -5.70
C ALA A 107 17.54 -18.63 -4.30
N LEU A 108 17.07 -19.88 -4.19
CA LEU A 108 16.75 -20.49 -2.88
C LEU A 108 17.98 -20.63 -1.98
N LEU A 109 19.16 -20.94 -2.54
CA LEU A 109 20.41 -20.96 -1.77
C LEU A 109 20.74 -19.58 -1.19
N GLU A 110 20.48 -18.50 -1.93
CA GLU A 110 20.65 -17.14 -1.44
C GLU A 110 19.58 -16.77 -0.39
N LEU A 111 18.31 -17.09 -0.64
CA LEU A 111 17.21 -16.79 0.28
C LEU A 111 17.34 -17.55 1.62
N ARG A 112 17.93 -18.74 1.65
CA ARG A 112 18.22 -19.45 2.92
C ARG A 112 19.23 -18.73 3.82
N LYS A 113 19.87 -17.67 3.32
CA LYS A 113 20.78 -16.83 4.11
C LYS A 113 20.11 -15.64 4.78
N VAL A 114 18.84 -15.39 4.50
CA VAL A 114 18.11 -14.25 5.09
C VAL A 114 18.06 -14.38 6.61
N THR A 115 18.02 -13.24 7.28
CA THR A 115 18.01 -13.18 8.74
C THR A 115 16.70 -12.60 9.28
N ARG A 116 15.91 -11.97 8.41
CA ARG A 116 14.55 -11.49 8.70
C ARG A 116 13.71 -11.50 7.43
N ILE A 117 12.47 -11.90 7.57
CA ILE A 117 11.48 -11.95 6.49
C ILE A 117 10.33 -11.03 6.90
N HIS A 118 9.99 -10.09 6.04
CA HIS A 118 8.86 -9.19 6.25
C HIS A 118 7.97 -9.14 5.02
N LEU A 119 6.74 -9.62 5.18
CA LEU A 119 5.68 -9.46 4.20
C LEU A 119 5.04 -8.08 4.44
N MET A 120 5.29 -7.15 3.52
CA MET A 120 4.78 -5.78 3.66
C MET A 120 3.26 -5.75 3.59
N GLY A 121 2.67 -4.84 4.35
CA GLY A 121 1.23 -4.60 4.37
C GLY A 121 0.67 -4.11 3.04
N GLY A 122 -0.63 -3.95 3.02
CA GLY A 122 -1.39 -3.57 1.83
C GLY A 122 -2.62 -4.44 1.65
N GLY A 123 -3.34 -4.27 0.53
CA GLY A 123 -4.59 -4.96 0.26
C GLY A 123 -4.50 -6.04 -0.82
N HIS A 124 -3.39 -6.71 -0.95
CA HIS A 124 -3.13 -7.65 -2.04
C HIS A 124 -3.40 -9.13 -1.70
N ILE A 125 -3.68 -9.45 -0.43
CA ILE A 125 -4.04 -10.81 0.01
C ILE A 125 -5.55 -10.88 0.24
N THR A 126 -6.33 -10.96 -0.85
CA THR A 126 -7.79 -10.96 -0.81
C THR A 126 -8.36 -11.91 -1.87
N LYS A 127 -9.68 -12.09 -1.87
CA LYS A 127 -10.38 -12.94 -2.86
C LYS A 127 -10.18 -12.50 -4.32
N HIS A 128 -9.78 -11.25 -4.56
CA HIS A 128 -9.51 -10.76 -5.93
C HIS A 128 -8.25 -11.40 -6.53
N TRP A 129 -7.33 -11.84 -5.66
CA TRP A 129 -6.11 -12.55 -6.04
C TRP A 129 -5.95 -13.79 -5.15
N PRO A 130 -6.77 -14.84 -5.37
CA PRO A 130 -6.90 -15.95 -4.42
C PRO A 130 -5.57 -16.69 -4.15
N ALA A 131 -4.70 -16.80 -5.13
CA ALA A 131 -3.39 -17.45 -4.94
C ALA A 131 -2.44 -16.69 -4.01
N HIS A 132 -2.65 -15.38 -3.78
CA HIS A 132 -1.75 -14.57 -2.96
C HIS A 132 -1.73 -14.97 -1.47
N ILE A 133 -2.75 -15.71 -0.97
CA ILE A 133 -2.70 -16.30 0.38
C ILE A 133 -1.50 -17.23 0.55
N GLN A 134 -1.00 -17.81 -0.53
CA GLN A 134 0.16 -18.70 -0.53
C GLN A 134 1.49 -17.98 -0.25
N LEU A 135 1.53 -16.64 -0.36
CA LEU A 135 2.67 -15.85 0.14
C LEU A 135 2.90 -16.05 1.64
N LEU A 136 1.83 -16.24 2.42
CA LEU A 136 1.91 -16.52 3.85
C LEU A 136 2.63 -17.86 4.09
N ARG A 137 2.21 -18.92 3.36
CA ARG A 137 2.86 -20.24 3.45
C ARG A 137 4.32 -20.17 3.01
N ALA A 138 4.58 -19.52 1.89
CA ALA A 138 5.93 -19.36 1.35
C ALA A 138 6.87 -18.64 2.33
N ALA A 139 6.39 -17.58 2.98
CA ALA A 139 7.16 -16.85 3.99
C ALA A 139 7.50 -17.72 5.20
N LEU A 140 6.54 -18.51 5.71
CA LEU A 140 6.77 -19.44 6.82
C LEU A 140 7.78 -20.54 6.47
N THR A 141 7.62 -21.16 5.30
CA THR A 141 8.54 -22.21 4.85
C THR A 141 9.97 -21.67 4.67
N LEU A 142 10.10 -20.48 4.11
CA LEU A 142 11.42 -19.83 4.02
C LEU A 142 11.97 -19.48 5.41
N GLY A 143 11.15 -18.99 6.31
CA GLY A 143 11.52 -18.67 7.70
C GLY A 143 12.08 -19.87 8.44
N GLU A 144 11.41 -21.03 8.31
CA GLU A 144 11.89 -22.30 8.87
C GLU A 144 13.26 -22.69 8.29
N LEU A 145 13.39 -22.66 6.96
CA LEU A 145 14.63 -23.08 6.28
C LEU A 145 15.82 -22.13 6.51
N ALA A 146 15.54 -20.85 6.71
CA ALA A 146 16.54 -19.82 6.98
C ALA A 146 16.83 -19.63 8.47
N GLU A 147 16.02 -20.23 9.36
CA GLU A 147 16.01 -19.96 10.81
C GLU A 147 15.85 -18.46 11.09
N ALA A 148 14.92 -17.81 10.36
CA ALA A 148 14.70 -16.38 10.37
C ALA A 148 13.27 -16.03 10.81
N PRO A 149 13.08 -15.03 11.69
CA PRO A 149 11.74 -14.60 12.07
C PRO A 149 10.95 -14.06 10.87
N VAL A 150 9.66 -14.37 10.86
CA VAL A 150 8.69 -13.97 9.84
C VAL A 150 7.70 -12.96 10.42
N SER A 151 7.56 -11.85 9.75
CA SER A 151 6.66 -10.78 10.20
C SER A 151 5.82 -10.20 9.07
N THR A 152 4.70 -9.60 9.45
CA THR A 152 3.88 -8.78 8.57
C THR A 152 3.22 -7.66 9.36
N THR A 153 2.90 -6.55 8.70
CA THR A 153 2.21 -5.41 9.33
C THR A 153 1.16 -4.81 8.43
N GLY A 154 0.08 -4.33 9.02
CA GLY A 154 -0.92 -3.53 8.29
C GLY A 154 -1.56 -4.23 7.09
N LEU A 155 -1.76 -5.56 7.13
CA LEU A 155 -2.45 -6.29 6.07
C LEU A 155 -3.96 -6.00 6.06
N GLY A 156 -4.50 -5.75 4.87
CA GLY A 156 -5.93 -5.82 4.60
C GLY A 156 -6.27 -7.15 3.95
N LEU A 157 -7.10 -7.96 4.60
CA LEU A 157 -7.33 -9.37 4.27
C LEU A 157 -8.74 -9.66 3.78
N THR A 158 -9.64 -8.67 3.82
CA THR A 158 -11.04 -8.85 3.51
C THR A 158 -11.42 -8.20 2.18
N PRO A 159 -12.33 -8.84 1.43
CA PRO A 159 -12.84 -10.20 1.64
C PRO A 159 -11.75 -11.25 1.37
N SER A 160 -11.66 -12.27 2.22
CA SER A 160 -10.64 -13.31 2.13
C SER A 160 -10.96 -14.35 1.07
N ALA A 161 -9.93 -14.93 0.44
CA ALA A 161 -10.05 -16.08 -0.45
C ALA A 161 -10.29 -17.37 0.35
N ASP A 162 -9.62 -17.52 1.49
CA ASP A 162 -9.75 -18.62 2.44
C ASP A 162 -9.40 -18.12 3.85
N GLY A 163 -10.41 -17.79 4.63
CA GLY A 163 -10.22 -17.16 5.94
C GLY A 163 -9.64 -18.11 7.00
N GLU A 164 -9.90 -19.42 6.90
CA GLU A 164 -9.36 -20.41 7.84
C GLU A 164 -7.86 -20.58 7.60
N PHE A 165 -7.47 -20.78 6.35
CA PHE A 165 -6.07 -20.87 5.96
C PHE A 165 -5.28 -19.61 6.35
N VAL A 166 -5.80 -18.42 6.05
CA VAL A 166 -5.15 -17.14 6.38
C VAL A 166 -4.94 -17.01 7.89
N ARG A 167 -5.95 -17.35 8.71
CA ARG A 167 -5.85 -17.31 10.17
C ARG A 167 -4.80 -18.29 10.68
N GLU A 168 -4.80 -19.52 10.16
CA GLU A 168 -3.84 -20.55 10.54
C GLU A 168 -2.40 -20.11 10.22
N MET A 169 -2.15 -19.64 9.00
CA MET A 169 -0.82 -19.19 8.59
C MET A 169 -0.33 -18.01 9.44
N LEU A 170 -1.14 -16.97 9.60
CA LEU A 170 -0.76 -15.78 10.35
C LEU A 170 -0.55 -16.05 11.85
N SER A 171 -1.19 -17.07 12.42
CA SER A 171 -0.97 -17.47 13.81
C SER A 171 0.45 -18.00 14.07
N GLN A 172 1.19 -18.37 13.02
CA GLN A 172 2.56 -18.90 13.09
C GLN A 172 3.63 -17.82 12.83
N PHE A 173 3.23 -16.59 12.49
CA PHE A 173 4.18 -15.49 12.32
C PHE A 173 4.70 -15.01 13.67
N ASP A 174 5.98 -14.66 13.75
CA ASP A 174 6.59 -14.09 14.95
C ASP A 174 6.00 -12.72 15.31
N TYR A 175 5.56 -11.97 14.29
CA TYR A 175 4.84 -10.71 14.46
C TYR A 175 3.87 -10.49 13.30
N ALA A 176 2.60 -10.21 13.62
CA ALA A 176 1.57 -9.93 12.63
C ALA A 176 0.58 -8.87 13.12
N THR A 177 0.25 -7.92 12.25
CA THR A 177 -0.83 -6.94 12.46
C THR A 177 -1.64 -6.73 11.18
N VAL A 178 -2.90 -6.33 11.34
CA VAL A 178 -3.82 -6.03 10.25
C VAL A 178 -4.25 -4.56 10.29
N ARG A 179 -4.76 -4.01 9.20
CA ARG A 179 -5.04 -2.56 9.11
C ARG A 179 -6.48 -2.14 9.40
N ASP A 180 -7.42 -3.08 9.40
CA ASP A 180 -8.86 -2.82 9.50
C ASP A 180 -9.56 -3.82 10.43
N GLN A 181 -10.75 -3.43 10.91
CA GLN A 181 -11.53 -4.23 11.87
C GLN A 181 -11.98 -5.56 11.28
N GLU A 182 -12.40 -5.60 10.00
CA GLU A 182 -12.84 -6.85 9.37
C GLU A 182 -11.70 -7.88 9.31
N SER A 183 -10.48 -7.43 9.00
CA SER A 183 -9.28 -8.28 9.02
C SER A 183 -8.93 -8.74 10.45
N ALA A 184 -9.14 -7.88 11.45
CA ALA A 184 -8.95 -8.23 12.86
C ALA A 184 -9.99 -9.27 13.34
N ASP A 185 -11.25 -9.11 12.96
CA ASP A 185 -12.32 -10.07 13.27
C ASP A 185 -12.06 -11.43 12.60
N LEU A 186 -11.52 -11.42 11.39
CA LEU A 186 -11.13 -12.64 10.69
C LEU A 186 -10.00 -13.40 11.38
N THR A 187 -8.97 -12.69 11.87
CA THR A 187 -7.70 -13.30 12.28
C THR A 187 -7.47 -13.31 13.80
N GLY A 188 -8.14 -12.43 14.54
CA GLY A 188 -7.86 -12.16 15.96
C GLY A 188 -6.57 -11.35 16.19
N LEU A 189 -5.96 -10.80 15.13
CA LEU A 189 -4.72 -10.03 15.24
C LEU A 189 -4.98 -8.57 15.64
N PRO A 190 -4.00 -7.91 16.27
CA PRO A 190 -4.11 -6.50 16.60
C PRO A 190 -4.11 -5.61 15.35
N ILE A 191 -4.84 -4.49 15.45
CA ILE A 191 -4.89 -3.48 14.40
C ILE A 191 -3.66 -2.56 14.49
N SER A 192 -2.99 -2.36 13.36
CA SER A 192 -1.97 -1.36 13.15
C SER A 192 -2.24 -0.64 11.81
N PRO A 193 -1.93 0.65 11.68
CA PRO A 193 -2.17 1.37 10.43
C PRO A 193 -1.51 0.71 9.23
N ASP A 194 -2.06 0.97 8.04
CA ASP A 194 -1.46 0.59 6.76
C ASP A 194 0.03 0.98 6.68
N ASP A 195 0.84 0.18 6.01
CA ASP A 195 2.29 0.37 5.95
C ASP A 195 2.73 1.67 5.25
N SER A 196 1.87 2.25 4.42
CA SER A 196 2.12 3.57 3.82
C SER A 196 2.26 4.68 4.88
N VAL A 197 1.70 4.49 6.08
CA VAL A 197 1.85 5.43 7.20
C VAL A 197 3.30 5.60 7.63
N LEU A 198 4.16 4.59 7.43
CA LEU A 198 5.60 4.66 7.67
C LEU A 198 6.27 5.78 6.85
N GLY A 199 5.75 6.05 5.66
CA GLY A 199 6.30 7.04 4.72
C GLY A 199 5.69 8.44 4.80
N LEU A 200 4.72 8.73 5.67
CA LEU A 200 4.00 10.01 5.67
C LEU A 200 4.90 11.25 5.74
N LYS A 201 6.04 11.18 6.41
CA LYS A 201 7.02 12.28 6.43
C LYS A 201 7.63 12.62 5.06
N ARG A 202 7.49 11.74 4.09
CA ARG A 202 7.95 11.99 2.71
C ARG A 202 6.99 12.88 1.93
N LEU A 203 5.78 13.08 2.46
CA LEU A 203 4.78 13.96 1.87
C LEU A 203 5.05 15.40 2.30
N PRO A 204 5.37 16.34 1.39
CA PRO A 204 5.73 17.72 1.76
C PRO A 204 4.64 18.42 2.55
N GLY A 205 3.36 18.13 2.26
CA GLY A 205 2.22 18.68 2.97
C GLY A 205 2.06 18.19 4.41
N PHE A 206 2.70 17.10 4.79
CA PHE A 206 2.50 16.44 6.09
C PHE A 206 3.04 17.27 7.27
N ASP A 207 4.25 17.81 7.16
CA ASP A 207 4.90 18.59 8.23
C ASP A 207 4.73 20.11 8.07
N THR A 208 4.13 20.58 6.96
CA THR A 208 3.90 22.01 6.76
C THR A 208 2.92 22.54 7.81
N ARG A 209 3.38 23.50 8.62
CA ARG A 209 2.46 24.27 9.46
C ARG A 209 1.49 25.00 8.54
N PRO A 210 0.20 25.18 8.93
CA PRO A 210 -0.68 26.07 8.20
C PRO A 210 0.05 27.44 8.08
N THR A 211 0.56 27.73 6.90
CA THR A 211 1.09 29.06 6.59
C THR A 211 -0.05 30.07 6.70
N ALA A 212 0.29 31.33 6.87
CA ALA A 212 -0.62 32.47 7.11
C ALA A 212 -1.99 32.34 6.44
N ALA A 213 -3.00 33.04 6.98
CA ALA A 213 -4.33 33.11 6.37
C ALA A 213 -4.21 33.35 4.86
N PRO A 214 -5.11 32.75 4.04
CA PRO A 214 -5.07 32.93 2.59
C PRO A 214 -5.14 34.40 2.25
N ALA A 215 -4.59 34.76 1.10
CA ALA A 215 -5.00 36.01 0.48
C ALA A 215 -6.53 36.01 0.34
N GLU A 216 -7.15 37.14 0.59
CA GLU A 216 -8.61 37.28 0.48
C GLU A 216 -9.04 36.86 -0.93
N GLY A 217 -9.92 35.84 -1.04
CA GLY A 217 -10.40 35.31 -2.32
C GLY A 217 -9.61 34.13 -2.90
N GLU A 218 -8.49 33.68 -2.31
CA GLU A 218 -7.75 32.51 -2.79
C GLU A 218 -8.53 31.22 -2.53
N LYS A 219 -9.11 30.63 -3.58
CA LYS A 219 -9.75 29.30 -3.56
C LYS A 219 -8.70 28.22 -3.80
N GLY A 220 -8.67 27.17 -2.96
CA GLY A 220 -7.78 26.03 -3.16
C GLY A 220 -8.11 25.22 -4.43
N GLU A 221 -7.19 24.38 -4.84
CA GLU A 221 -7.33 23.49 -6.01
C GLU A 221 -8.28 22.32 -5.73
N ILE A 222 -8.81 21.72 -6.79
CA ILE A 222 -9.52 20.44 -6.76
C ILE A 222 -8.65 19.39 -7.42
N TRP A 223 -8.49 18.24 -6.78
CA TRP A 223 -7.78 17.09 -7.29
C TRP A 223 -8.74 15.91 -7.42
N VAL A 224 -8.77 15.30 -8.60
CA VAL A 224 -9.70 14.23 -8.95
C VAL A 224 -8.92 12.97 -9.29
N ASP A 225 -9.43 11.84 -8.84
CA ASP A 225 -9.03 10.50 -9.24
C ASP A 225 -10.23 9.57 -9.13
N LEU A 226 -10.52 8.83 -10.17
CA LEU A 226 -11.53 7.78 -10.16
C LEU A 226 -11.00 6.56 -10.88
N GLN A 227 -10.87 5.45 -10.13
CA GLN A 227 -10.45 4.18 -10.71
C GLN A 227 -11.59 3.51 -11.50
N HIS A 228 -11.22 2.87 -12.59
CA HIS A 228 -12.12 2.01 -13.37
C HIS A 228 -11.96 0.53 -12.99
N ASP A 229 -10.73 0.11 -12.67
CA ASP A 229 -10.44 -1.25 -12.26
C ASP A 229 -11.20 -1.63 -10.98
N LEU A 230 -11.69 -2.85 -10.90
CA LEU A 230 -12.50 -3.39 -9.79
C LEU A 230 -13.84 -2.67 -9.55
N SER A 231 -14.26 -1.79 -10.45
CA SER A 231 -15.57 -1.16 -10.44
C SER A 231 -16.52 -1.85 -11.42
N THR A 232 -17.80 -1.89 -11.10
CA THR A 232 -18.80 -2.18 -12.12
C THR A 232 -19.00 -0.97 -13.01
N GLU A 233 -19.35 -1.16 -14.28
CA GLU A 233 -19.64 -0.05 -15.20
C GLU A 233 -20.73 0.90 -14.64
N VAL A 234 -21.74 0.33 -13.99
CA VAL A 234 -22.83 1.12 -13.38
C VAL A 234 -22.32 2.01 -12.25
N ALA A 235 -21.48 1.48 -11.36
CA ALA A 235 -20.90 2.25 -10.26
C ALA A 235 -19.90 3.30 -10.78
N PHE A 236 -19.11 2.96 -11.80
CA PHE A 236 -18.17 3.86 -12.43
C PHE A 236 -18.89 5.07 -13.06
N GLU A 237 -19.90 4.85 -13.89
CA GLU A 237 -20.67 5.92 -14.54
C GLU A 237 -21.42 6.79 -13.51
N ALA A 238 -21.97 6.19 -12.45
CA ALA A 238 -22.64 6.94 -11.39
C ALA A 238 -21.66 7.84 -10.62
N ASN A 239 -20.48 7.33 -10.26
CA ASN A 239 -19.43 8.14 -9.61
C ASN A 239 -18.91 9.25 -10.54
N LEU A 240 -18.72 8.94 -11.83
CA LEU A 240 -18.31 9.91 -12.83
C LEU A 240 -19.33 11.05 -12.96
N ALA A 241 -20.62 10.75 -12.94
CA ALA A 241 -21.70 11.75 -12.96
C ALA A 241 -21.65 12.65 -11.70
N LEU A 242 -21.48 12.07 -10.51
CA LEU A 242 -21.36 12.83 -9.26
C LEU A 242 -20.14 13.77 -9.27
N ILE A 243 -18.99 13.31 -9.80
CA ILE A 243 -17.79 14.15 -9.96
C ILE A 243 -18.07 15.27 -10.94
N ARG A 244 -18.68 15.00 -12.08
CA ARG A 244 -19.02 16.00 -13.11
C ARG A 244 -19.98 17.05 -12.56
N ASP A 245 -21.01 16.65 -11.83
CA ASP A 245 -21.97 17.55 -11.18
C ASP A 245 -21.27 18.47 -10.17
N PHE A 246 -20.33 17.93 -9.38
CA PHE A 246 -19.56 18.74 -8.45
C PHE A 246 -18.64 19.74 -9.18
N LEU A 247 -17.93 19.32 -10.23
CA LEU A 247 -17.01 20.17 -10.98
C LEU A 247 -17.72 21.31 -11.73
N THR A 248 -18.99 21.16 -12.04
CA THR A 248 -19.83 22.19 -12.69
C THR A 248 -20.64 23.03 -11.71
N SER A 249 -20.53 22.76 -10.40
CA SER A 249 -21.26 23.51 -9.34
C SER A 249 -20.52 24.76 -8.90
N ASP A 250 -21.27 25.68 -8.21
CA ASP A 250 -20.70 26.88 -7.59
C ASP A 250 -19.55 26.58 -6.60
N ALA A 251 -19.52 25.39 -6.02
CA ALA A 251 -18.46 24.95 -5.11
C ALA A 251 -17.09 24.80 -5.80
N ALA A 252 -17.09 24.48 -7.09
CA ALA A 252 -15.90 24.35 -7.92
C ALA A 252 -15.53 25.66 -8.65
N GLU A 253 -16.44 26.61 -8.73
CA GLU A 253 -16.24 27.86 -9.47
C GLU A 253 -14.96 28.58 -9.04
N GLY A 254 -14.12 28.96 -10.02
CA GLY A 254 -12.86 29.71 -9.82
C GLY A 254 -11.76 28.90 -9.15
N ARG A 255 -11.87 27.56 -9.09
CA ARG A 255 -10.80 26.64 -8.66
C ARG A 255 -10.12 26.01 -9.86
N THR A 256 -8.81 25.82 -9.77
CA THR A 256 -8.09 24.97 -10.73
C THR A 256 -8.39 23.51 -10.41
N VAL A 257 -8.78 22.76 -11.44
CA VAL A 257 -9.06 21.32 -11.33
C VAL A 257 -7.90 20.55 -11.94
N HIS A 258 -7.38 19.58 -11.20
CA HIS A 258 -6.34 18.64 -11.61
C HIS A 258 -6.89 17.22 -11.60
N TYR A 259 -6.40 16.38 -12.48
CA TYR A 259 -6.62 14.94 -12.45
C TYR A 259 -5.31 14.22 -12.13
N VAL A 260 -5.32 13.29 -11.17
CA VAL A 260 -4.15 12.49 -10.81
C VAL A 260 -4.36 11.02 -11.19
N GLU A 261 -3.38 10.46 -11.90
CA GLU A 261 -3.35 9.05 -12.30
C GLU A 261 -2.45 8.29 -11.32
N ALA A 262 -3.03 7.51 -10.42
CA ALA A 262 -2.29 6.69 -9.47
C ALA A 262 -1.91 5.32 -10.05
N ILE A 263 -2.72 4.79 -10.98
CA ILE A 263 -2.42 3.58 -11.76
C ILE A 263 -2.52 3.91 -13.24
N PRO A 264 -1.38 3.84 -13.98
CA PRO A 264 -1.37 4.13 -15.42
C PRO A 264 -2.38 3.29 -16.20
N GLY A 265 -3.14 3.95 -17.05
CA GLY A 265 -4.15 3.34 -17.89
C GLY A 265 -5.49 3.14 -17.18
N GLY A 266 -5.52 2.51 -16.00
CA GLY A 266 -6.75 2.26 -15.24
C GLY A 266 -7.47 3.53 -14.84
N ASP A 267 -6.76 4.51 -14.28
CA ASP A 267 -7.35 5.78 -13.85
C ASP A 267 -7.53 6.76 -15.01
N ARG A 268 -6.78 6.58 -16.10
CA ARG A 268 -6.87 7.44 -17.30
C ARG A 268 -8.24 7.40 -17.96
N ILE A 269 -8.94 6.29 -17.88
CA ILE A 269 -10.29 6.13 -18.44
C ILE A 269 -11.24 7.21 -17.93
N ALA A 270 -11.22 7.48 -16.62
CA ALA A 270 -12.05 8.54 -16.04
C ALA A 270 -11.58 9.95 -16.47
N TYR A 271 -10.26 10.17 -16.57
CA TYR A 271 -9.73 11.43 -17.09
C TYR A 271 -10.24 11.72 -18.52
N GLU A 272 -10.18 10.73 -19.41
CA GLU A 272 -10.66 10.87 -20.80
C GLU A 272 -12.14 11.28 -20.85
N ARG A 273 -12.94 10.81 -19.89
CA ARG A 273 -14.37 11.16 -19.75
C ARG A 273 -14.60 12.53 -19.12
N LEU A 274 -13.58 13.14 -18.48
CA LEU A 274 -13.61 14.45 -17.84
C LEU A 274 -12.76 15.49 -18.57
N SER A 275 -12.20 15.17 -19.72
CA SER A 275 -11.26 16.02 -20.46
C SER A 275 -11.87 17.33 -20.99
N ASP A 276 -13.19 17.41 -21.07
CA ASP A 276 -13.91 18.67 -21.36
C ASP A 276 -13.95 19.65 -20.15
N LEU A 277 -13.72 19.14 -18.93
CA LEU A 277 -13.68 19.91 -17.68
C LEU A 277 -12.27 20.08 -17.12
N ILE A 278 -11.34 19.20 -17.47
CA ILE A 278 -9.97 19.17 -16.94
C ILE A 278 -8.98 19.25 -18.10
N PRO A 279 -8.30 20.39 -18.29
CA PRO A 279 -7.31 20.56 -19.37
C PRO A 279 -6.13 19.59 -19.28
N GLU A 280 -5.49 19.29 -20.41
CA GLU A 280 -4.38 18.35 -20.47
C GLU A 280 -3.18 18.78 -19.61
N GLU A 281 -2.90 20.07 -19.51
CA GLU A 281 -1.85 20.62 -18.65
C GLU A 281 -2.08 20.36 -17.15
N ASN A 282 -3.32 20.07 -16.75
CA ASN A 282 -3.72 19.74 -15.39
C ASN A 282 -3.80 18.22 -15.15
N PHE A 283 -3.49 17.39 -16.14
CA PHE A 283 -3.34 15.96 -15.97
C PHE A 283 -1.99 15.63 -15.32
N PHE A 284 -2.05 14.91 -14.22
CA PHE A 284 -0.89 14.54 -13.40
C PHE A 284 -0.66 13.02 -13.48
N PRO A 285 0.09 12.53 -14.49
CA PRO A 285 0.30 11.11 -14.70
C PRO A 285 1.16 10.49 -13.58
N PHE A 286 1.11 9.17 -13.45
CA PHE A 286 1.87 8.41 -12.46
C PHE A 286 3.37 8.80 -12.43
N VAL A 287 4.00 8.99 -13.57
CA VAL A 287 5.43 9.34 -13.63
C VAL A 287 5.73 10.69 -12.94
N ARG A 288 4.82 11.66 -13.03
CA ARG A 288 4.93 12.93 -12.29
C ARG A 288 4.63 12.73 -10.82
N LEU A 289 3.57 11.95 -10.50
CA LEU A 289 3.20 11.65 -9.12
C LEU A 289 4.33 10.92 -8.36
N TRP A 290 5.11 10.10 -9.07
CA TRP A 290 6.27 9.40 -8.51
C TRP A 290 7.52 10.27 -8.38
N ALA A 291 7.82 11.06 -9.40
CA ALA A 291 9.05 11.84 -9.50
C ALA A 291 8.97 13.21 -8.80
N GLU A 292 7.79 13.81 -8.72
CA GLU A 292 7.57 15.11 -8.12
C GLU A 292 7.05 14.98 -6.68
N PRO A 293 7.16 16.04 -5.86
CA PRO A 293 6.55 16.07 -4.53
C PRO A 293 5.03 15.83 -4.59
N PHE A 294 4.52 14.95 -3.72
CA PHE A 294 3.07 14.69 -3.65
C PHE A 294 2.29 16.00 -3.42
N PRO A 295 1.27 16.30 -4.24
CA PRO A 295 0.72 17.64 -4.35
C PRO A 295 -0.21 18.06 -3.20
N ALA A 296 -0.61 17.12 -2.32
CA ALA A 296 -1.61 17.40 -1.30
C ALA A 296 -1.15 18.44 -0.27
N ARG A 297 -2.04 19.37 0.05
CA ARG A 297 -1.85 20.45 1.01
C ARG A 297 -3.18 20.94 1.60
N PRO A 298 -3.18 21.69 2.73
CA PRO A 298 -4.40 22.26 3.30
C PRO A 298 -5.18 23.10 2.28
N ARG A 299 -6.51 23.13 2.41
CA ARG A 299 -7.50 23.85 1.59
C ARG A 299 -7.77 23.27 0.20
N GLN A 300 -7.03 22.28 -0.25
CA GLN A 300 -7.41 21.52 -1.42
C GLN A 300 -8.66 20.69 -1.13
N ILE A 301 -9.38 20.38 -2.20
CA ILE A 301 -10.45 19.40 -2.22
C ILE A 301 -9.97 18.20 -3.02
N TRP A 302 -10.12 17.01 -2.47
CA TRP A 302 -9.78 15.76 -3.14
C TRP A 302 -11.03 14.91 -3.34
N LEU A 303 -11.24 14.47 -4.56
CA LEU A 303 -12.32 13.58 -4.98
C LEU A 303 -11.65 12.29 -5.46
N THR A 304 -11.64 11.21 -4.66
CA THR A 304 -10.88 10.02 -5.02
C THR A 304 -11.55 8.72 -4.58
N SER A 305 -11.41 7.68 -5.40
CA SER A 305 -11.73 6.31 -5.05
C SER A 305 -10.52 5.51 -4.56
N ARG A 306 -9.29 6.06 -4.67
CA ARG A 306 -8.06 5.39 -4.26
C ARG A 306 -7.79 5.54 -2.75
N PHE A 307 -7.65 4.41 -2.05
CA PHE A 307 -7.36 4.33 -0.62
C PHE A 307 -6.18 5.21 -0.19
N HIS A 308 -5.04 5.07 -0.86
CA HIS A 308 -3.83 5.78 -0.47
C HIS A 308 -3.88 7.28 -0.78
N LEU A 309 -4.55 7.69 -1.86
CA LEU A 309 -4.73 9.12 -2.15
C LEU A 309 -5.62 9.77 -1.08
N HIS A 310 -6.71 9.09 -0.63
CA HIS A 310 -7.52 9.55 0.51
C HIS A 310 -6.65 9.73 1.76
N LEU A 311 -5.91 8.69 2.16
CA LEU A 311 -5.08 8.73 3.37
C LEU A 311 -4.03 9.86 3.30
N PHE A 312 -3.33 9.98 2.19
CA PHE A 312 -2.24 10.95 2.03
C PHE A 312 -2.76 12.39 1.98
N ALA A 313 -3.81 12.63 1.22
CA ALA A 313 -4.39 13.97 1.13
C ALA A 313 -4.99 14.42 2.47
N ALA A 314 -5.70 13.55 3.18
CA ALA A 314 -6.21 13.83 4.51
C ALA A 314 -5.07 14.07 5.53
N ALA A 315 -3.99 13.27 5.49
CA ALA A 315 -2.82 13.45 6.34
C ALA A 315 -2.10 14.79 6.09
N CYS A 316 -2.17 15.31 4.86
CA CYS A 316 -1.68 16.65 4.49
C CYS A 316 -2.67 17.77 4.81
N GLY A 317 -3.87 17.46 5.30
CA GLY A 317 -4.87 18.46 5.73
C GLY A 317 -5.83 18.92 4.64
N ALA A 318 -5.95 18.19 3.54
CA ALA A 318 -6.96 18.42 2.52
C ALA A 318 -8.35 17.95 2.99
N ALA A 319 -9.40 18.62 2.53
CA ALA A 319 -10.77 18.13 2.61
C ALA A 319 -11.05 17.20 1.42
N GLY A 320 -12.07 16.34 1.52
CA GLY A 320 -12.39 15.53 0.35
C GLY A 320 -13.62 14.66 0.48
N VAL A 321 -13.80 13.86 -0.57
CA VAL A 321 -14.83 12.82 -0.70
C VAL A 321 -14.17 11.53 -1.16
N ALA A 322 -14.43 10.45 -0.46
CA ALA A 322 -14.07 9.10 -0.86
C ALA A 322 -15.20 8.47 -1.67
N PHE A 323 -14.92 7.99 -2.86
CA PHE A 323 -15.91 7.34 -3.72
C PHE A 323 -15.85 5.82 -3.55
N GLU A 324 -16.96 5.21 -3.19
CA GLU A 324 -17.12 3.76 -3.17
C GLU A 324 -17.35 3.28 -4.61
N ILE A 325 -16.60 2.26 -5.02
CA ILE A 325 -16.68 1.67 -6.37
C ILE A 325 -17.22 0.24 -6.38
N ASP A 326 -17.19 -0.41 -5.22
CA ASP A 326 -17.71 -1.75 -4.97
C ASP A 326 -18.30 -1.77 -3.55
N GLU A 327 -19.48 -2.37 -3.39
CA GLU A 327 -20.21 -2.33 -2.11
C GLU A 327 -19.51 -3.10 -0.98
N ASP A 328 -18.74 -4.13 -1.31
CA ASP A 328 -18.13 -5.00 -0.29
C ASP A 328 -16.68 -4.61 0.01
N TYR A 329 -15.83 -4.51 -1.02
CA TYR A 329 -14.39 -4.38 -0.86
C TYR A 329 -13.93 -2.96 -0.55
N TYR A 330 -14.44 -1.97 -1.29
CA TYR A 330 -14.00 -0.57 -1.13
C TYR A 330 -14.67 0.15 0.01
N ARG A 331 -15.88 -0.27 0.43
CA ARG A 331 -16.52 0.25 1.63
C ARG A 331 -15.66 0.00 2.87
N ALA A 332 -15.18 -1.22 3.07
CA ALA A 332 -14.30 -1.57 4.18
C ALA A 332 -12.99 -0.77 4.16
N LYS A 333 -12.39 -0.59 2.99
CA LYS A 333 -11.14 0.17 2.84
C LYS A 333 -11.27 1.64 3.25
N HIS A 334 -12.25 2.36 2.70
CA HIS A 334 -12.45 3.75 3.07
C HIS A 334 -12.96 3.90 4.50
N ALA A 335 -13.80 2.97 4.98
CA ALA A 335 -14.25 2.95 6.37
C ALA A 335 -13.07 2.90 7.35
N SER A 336 -12.07 2.06 7.10
CA SER A 336 -10.88 1.96 7.97
C SER A 336 -10.09 3.26 8.08
N ILE A 337 -10.03 4.08 7.02
CA ILE A 337 -9.37 5.40 7.07
C ILE A 337 -10.27 6.42 7.77
N LEU A 338 -11.59 6.35 7.57
CA LEU A 338 -12.54 7.22 8.25
C LEU A 338 -12.53 7.00 9.76
N GLU A 339 -12.41 5.74 10.21
CA GLU A 339 -12.25 5.37 11.62
C GLU A 339 -10.98 5.94 12.25
N LEU A 340 -9.92 6.15 11.46
CA LEU A 340 -8.73 6.88 11.90
C LEU A 340 -8.99 8.37 12.14
N GLY A 341 -10.13 8.90 11.70
CA GLY A 341 -10.59 10.26 11.95
C GLY A 341 -10.28 11.27 10.84
N THR A 342 -10.20 10.85 9.56
CA THR A 342 -9.98 11.78 8.44
C THR A 342 -11.11 12.79 8.30
N GLY A 343 -12.34 12.40 8.69
CA GLY A 343 -13.52 13.23 8.63
C GLY A 343 -14.00 13.55 7.21
N TRP A 344 -13.52 12.81 6.20
CA TRP A 344 -14.01 12.96 4.84
C TRP A 344 -15.42 12.38 4.70
N SER A 345 -16.20 12.91 3.79
CA SER A 345 -17.47 12.31 3.39
C SER A 345 -17.25 11.15 2.42
N VAL A 346 -18.27 10.32 2.31
CA VAL A 346 -18.30 9.19 1.37
C VAL A 346 -19.41 9.42 0.36
N ALA A 347 -19.11 9.21 -0.91
CA ALA A 347 -20.09 9.15 -1.98
C ALA A 347 -20.33 7.68 -2.35
N ASN A 348 -21.59 7.26 -2.25
CA ASN A 348 -22.03 5.95 -2.67
C ASN A 348 -22.86 6.09 -3.95
N PRO A 349 -22.53 5.38 -5.04
CA PRO A 349 -23.24 5.49 -6.31
C PRO A 349 -24.73 5.18 -6.23
N SER A 350 -25.17 4.36 -5.28
CA SER A 350 -26.57 4.02 -5.09
C SER A 350 -27.41 5.10 -4.39
N THR A 351 -26.77 6.06 -3.69
CA THR A 351 -27.50 7.07 -2.89
C THR A 351 -27.80 8.37 -3.65
N GLN A 352 -27.11 8.62 -4.76
CA GLN A 352 -27.24 9.86 -5.59
C GLN A 352 -27.22 11.18 -4.78
N SER A 353 -26.57 11.17 -3.61
CA SER A 353 -26.48 12.36 -2.77
C SER A 353 -25.45 13.33 -3.35
N PRO A 354 -25.69 14.66 -3.24
CA PRO A 354 -24.72 15.66 -3.68
C PRO A 354 -23.37 15.48 -3.00
N VAL A 355 -22.29 15.60 -3.77
CA VAL A 355 -20.92 15.51 -3.27
C VAL A 355 -20.61 16.72 -2.40
N THR A 356 -20.31 16.50 -1.13
CA THR A 356 -19.98 17.55 -0.18
C THR A 356 -18.64 17.23 0.49
N PRO A 357 -17.54 17.86 0.05
CA PRO A 357 -16.22 17.63 0.65
C PRO A 357 -16.19 18.05 2.12
N THR A 358 -15.69 17.16 2.97
CA THR A 358 -15.55 17.39 4.41
C THR A 358 -14.14 17.04 4.90
N GLY A 359 -13.84 17.22 6.19
CA GLY A 359 -12.53 16.96 6.78
C GLY A 359 -11.62 18.19 6.74
N GLY A 360 -10.35 17.99 6.45
CA GLY A 360 -9.32 19.03 6.45
C GLY A 360 -8.29 18.84 7.56
N ASN A 361 -7.86 19.90 8.23
CA ASN A 361 -6.73 19.87 9.17
C ASN A 361 -6.94 19.01 10.43
N SER A 362 -8.14 18.53 10.72
CA SER A 362 -8.46 17.76 11.93
C SER A 362 -7.65 16.45 12.05
N PHE A 363 -7.38 15.77 10.94
CA PHE A 363 -6.68 14.49 10.92
C PHE A 363 -5.16 14.61 11.08
N ARG A 364 -4.54 15.75 10.77
CA ARG A 364 -3.07 15.90 10.75
C ARG A 364 -2.38 15.46 12.04
N MET A 365 -2.89 15.87 13.20
CA MET A 365 -2.31 15.46 14.48
C MET A 365 -2.46 13.97 14.76
N ALA A 366 -3.59 13.37 14.35
CA ALA A 366 -3.77 11.92 14.41
C ALA A 366 -2.77 11.21 13.50
N ALA A 367 -2.64 11.63 12.25
CA ALA A 367 -1.68 11.09 11.29
C ALA A 367 -0.22 11.14 11.79
N GLN A 368 0.18 12.23 12.47
CA GLN A 368 1.50 12.31 13.10
C GLN A 368 1.69 11.28 14.24
N ARG A 369 0.63 11.01 15.04
CA ARG A 369 0.69 9.95 16.06
C ARG A 369 0.77 8.57 15.43
N LEU A 370 -0.04 8.31 14.41
CA LEU A 370 -0.03 7.06 13.66
C LEU A 370 1.34 6.79 13.04
N HIS A 371 1.94 7.80 12.39
CA HIS A 371 3.30 7.69 11.83
C HIS A 371 4.34 7.34 12.91
N ARG A 372 4.33 8.01 14.06
CA ARG A 372 5.26 7.67 15.16
C ARG A 372 5.06 6.24 15.65
N GLY A 373 3.81 5.80 15.81
CA GLY A 373 3.49 4.43 16.18
C GLY A 373 4.01 3.41 15.16
N LYS A 374 3.85 3.69 13.88
CA LYS A 374 4.33 2.83 12.78
C LYS A 374 5.85 2.74 12.71
N VAL A 375 6.55 3.84 12.97
CA VAL A 375 8.02 3.83 13.09
C VAL A 375 8.48 2.94 14.25
N LEU A 376 7.83 3.03 15.42
CA LEU A 376 8.14 2.16 16.57
C LEU A 376 7.82 0.67 16.28
N GLU A 377 6.77 0.39 15.53
CA GLU A 377 6.45 -0.96 15.06
C GLU A 377 7.55 -1.49 14.13
N ALA A 378 7.96 -0.69 13.15
CA ALA A 378 9.04 -1.05 12.23
C ALA A 378 10.39 -1.29 12.97
N GLU A 379 10.69 -0.51 14.02
CA GLU A 379 11.87 -0.71 14.87
C GLU A 379 11.82 -2.01 15.71
N LYS A 380 10.63 -2.54 16.02
CA LYS A 380 10.51 -3.87 16.66
C LYS A 380 10.83 -5.00 15.69
N ILE A 381 10.44 -4.85 14.42
CA ILE A 381 10.68 -5.85 13.38
C ILE A 381 12.15 -5.84 12.95
N PHE A 382 12.71 -4.64 12.79
CA PHE A 382 14.12 -4.42 12.42
C PHE A 382 14.81 -3.60 13.52
N PRO A 383 15.15 -4.23 14.67
CA PRO A 383 15.84 -3.54 15.75
C PRO A 383 17.25 -3.16 15.33
N ARG A 384 17.73 -2.01 15.79
CA ARG A 384 19.12 -1.60 15.56
C ARG A 384 20.06 -2.62 16.21
N THR A 385 21.02 -3.09 15.44
CA THR A 385 22.17 -3.81 15.99
C THR A 385 23.05 -2.81 16.73
N LEU A 386 23.28 -3.05 18.03
CA LEU A 386 24.13 -2.20 18.88
C LEU A 386 25.60 -2.39 18.53
#